data_79b3a1de7ca36386c15a8a2c4ecab62e
#
_entry.id   79b3a1de7ca36386c15a8a2c4ecab62e
#
_cell.length_a   1.000
_cell.length_b   1.000
_cell.length_c   1.000
_cell.angle_alpha   90.00
_cell.angle_beta   90.00
_cell.angle_gamma   90.00
#
_symmetry.space_group_name_H-M   'P 1'
#
loop_
_entity.id
_entity.type
_entity.pdbx_description
1 polymer ?
#
loop_
_entity_poly.entity_id
_entity_poly.type
_entity_poly.pdbx_seq_one_letter_code
_entity_poly.pdbx_strand_id
1 'polypeptide(L)'
;MMKRLYITLLCALAVCMAVSAQSSDKLYKEAKALYDAKNYAAAVPKLKVAAEKGHKKAQYRLGRCYDKGHGVTENDALAFQWYMKSAKQDYAKAQYQLGKSYMKGKGVAADQKKATSWLKKAVKNEKGGKDILAKIRKDAADGDEDAKAMLHLIK
;
A
#
# COMPACT_ATOMS: atom_id res chain seq x y z
N MET A 1 23.70 -12.93 36.83
CA MET A 1 23.72 -13.68 35.54
C MET A 1 22.50 -13.44 34.67
N MET A 2 21.27 -13.43 35.16
CA MET A 2 20.04 -13.26 34.33
C MET A 2 19.96 -11.97 33.52
N LYS A 3 20.36 -10.80 34.02
CA LYS A 3 20.34 -9.54 33.30
C LYS A 3 21.16 -9.50 32.00
N ARG A 4 22.32 -10.20 31.99
CA ARG A 4 23.17 -10.31 30.80
C ARG A 4 22.56 -11.20 29.71
N LEU A 5 21.83 -12.26 30.08
CA LEU A 5 21.10 -13.10 29.14
C LEU A 5 19.95 -12.35 28.45
N TYR A 6 19.22 -11.51 29.20
CA TYR A 6 18.13 -10.72 28.64
C TYR A 6 18.62 -9.66 27.61
N ILE A 7 19.75 -9.02 27.89
CA ILE A 7 20.34 -8.02 26.99
C ILE A 7 20.84 -8.69 25.70
N THR A 8 21.47 -9.86 25.78
CA THR A 8 21.92 -10.60 24.59
C THR A 8 20.76 -11.13 23.76
N LEU A 9 19.68 -11.58 24.40
CA LEU A 9 18.47 -12.04 23.71
C LEU A 9 17.74 -10.88 23.00
N LEU A 10 17.63 -9.72 23.65
CA LEU A 10 17.06 -8.48 23.06
C LEU A 10 17.91 -7.98 21.89
N CYS A 11 19.24 -8.00 22.00
CA CYS A 11 20.12 -7.63 20.90
C CYS A 11 20.01 -8.61 19.72
N ALA A 12 19.92 -9.92 19.98
CA ALA A 12 19.76 -10.94 18.94
C ALA A 12 18.41 -10.77 18.20
N LEU A 13 17.32 -10.49 18.92
CA LEU A 13 16.01 -10.20 18.33
C LEU A 13 16.03 -8.90 17.50
N ALA A 14 16.68 -7.84 17.98
CA ALA A 14 16.82 -6.58 17.26
C ALA A 14 17.65 -6.76 15.97
N VAL A 15 18.73 -7.53 16.02
CA VAL A 15 19.56 -7.84 14.85
C VAL A 15 18.80 -8.70 13.84
N CYS A 16 18.04 -9.71 14.28
CA CYS A 16 17.21 -10.52 13.40
C CYS A 16 16.11 -9.69 12.72
N MET A 17 15.48 -8.75 13.43
CA MET A 17 14.49 -7.84 12.83
C MET A 17 15.13 -6.88 11.83
N ALA A 18 16.32 -6.35 12.12
CA ALA A 18 17.05 -5.46 11.21
C ALA A 18 17.50 -6.20 9.92
N VAL A 19 18.00 -7.41 10.03
CA VAL A 19 18.39 -8.26 8.88
C VAL A 19 17.16 -8.64 8.04
N SER A 20 16.04 -8.95 8.69
CA SER A 20 14.78 -9.25 7.99
C SER A 20 14.23 -8.02 7.22
N ALA A 21 14.29 -6.83 7.81
CA ALA A 21 13.86 -5.59 7.17
C ALA A 21 14.77 -5.23 5.98
N GLN A 22 16.07 -5.34 6.14
CA GLN A 22 17.04 -5.08 5.08
C GLN A 22 16.86 -6.03 3.89
N SER A 23 16.56 -7.30 4.16
CA SER A 23 16.21 -8.26 3.09
C SER A 23 14.93 -7.90 2.35
N SER A 24 13.89 -7.41 3.03
CA SER A 24 12.63 -7.00 2.41
C SER A 24 12.78 -5.73 1.56
N ASP A 25 13.59 -4.77 2.00
CA ASP A 25 13.90 -3.55 1.25
C ASP A 25 14.67 -3.85 -0.03
N LYS A 26 15.66 -4.75 0.02
CA LYS A 26 16.41 -5.18 -1.16
C LYS A 26 15.49 -5.85 -2.17
N LEU A 27 14.70 -6.82 -1.74
CA LEU A 27 13.71 -7.51 -2.58
C LEU A 27 12.72 -6.52 -3.21
N TYR A 28 12.25 -5.55 -2.43
CA TYR A 28 11.36 -4.52 -2.96
C TYR A 28 12.04 -3.65 -4.01
N LYS A 29 13.30 -3.23 -3.83
CA LYS A 29 14.04 -2.43 -4.83
C LYS A 29 14.17 -3.18 -6.15
N GLU A 30 14.55 -4.45 -6.12
CA GLU A 30 14.63 -5.31 -7.31
C GLU A 30 13.26 -5.48 -7.97
N ALA A 31 12.23 -5.81 -7.19
CA ALA A 31 10.87 -5.96 -7.68
C ALA A 31 10.32 -4.66 -8.30
N LYS A 32 10.66 -3.51 -7.68
CA LYS A 32 10.28 -2.20 -8.21
C LYS A 32 10.89 -1.94 -9.58
N ALA A 33 12.17 -2.22 -9.75
CA ALA A 33 12.86 -2.04 -11.05
C ALA A 33 12.20 -2.90 -12.14
N LEU A 34 11.91 -4.16 -11.85
CA LEU A 34 11.22 -5.07 -12.77
C LEU A 34 9.78 -4.59 -13.08
N TYR A 35 9.06 -4.11 -12.07
CA TYR A 35 7.70 -3.58 -12.24
C TYR A 35 7.70 -2.33 -13.12
N ASP A 36 8.63 -1.40 -12.89
CA ASP A 36 8.75 -0.15 -13.65
C ASP A 36 9.17 -0.44 -15.11
N ALA A 37 9.96 -1.51 -15.34
CA ALA A 37 10.27 -2.05 -16.67
C ALA A 37 9.10 -2.88 -17.29
N LYS A 38 7.93 -2.92 -16.65
CA LYS A 38 6.74 -3.71 -17.04
C LYS A 38 6.97 -5.24 -17.09
N ASN A 39 8.09 -5.73 -16.56
CA ASN A 39 8.34 -7.16 -16.38
C ASN A 39 7.61 -7.67 -15.13
N TYR A 40 6.28 -7.72 -15.23
CA TYR A 40 5.42 -8.07 -14.09
C TYR A 40 5.57 -9.53 -13.66
N ALA A 41 5.82 -10.43 -14.60
CA ALA A 41 6.01 -11.84 -14.31
C ALA A 41 7.21 -12.09 -13.38
N ALA A 42 8.31 -11.36 -13.58
CA ALA A 42 9.48 -11.43 -12.71
C ALA A 42 9.33 -10.57 -11.44
N ALA A 43 8.54 -9.48 -11.50
CA ALA A 43 8.33 -8.59 -10.35
C ALA A 43 7.46 -9.23 -9.26
N VAL A 44 6.37 -9.91 -9.65
CA VAL A 44 5.35 -10.43 -8.73
C VAL A 44 5.90 -11.40 -7.68
N PRO A 45 6.72 -12.43 -8.01
CA PRO A 45 7.29 -13.31 -6.99
C PRO A 45 8.08 -12.56 -5.92
N LYS A 46 8.91 -11.60 -6.34
CA LYS A 46 9.71 -10.76 -5.42
C LYS A 46 8.81 -9.83 -4.58
N LEU A 47 7.75 -9.25 -5.19
CA LEU A 47 6.76 -8.44 -4.47
C LEU A 47 6.03 -9.25 -3.41
N LYS A 48 5.65 -10.51 -3.72
CA LYS A 48 4.99 -11.40 -2.75
C LYS A 48 5.87 -11.62 -1.52
N VAL A 49 7.12 -12.03 -1.71
CA VAL A 49 8.05 -12.26 -0.59
C VAL A 49 8.26 -10.99 0.24
N ALA A 50 8.49 -9.83 -0.39
CA ALA A 50 8.66 -8.57 0.32
C ALA A 50 7.38 -8.13 1.06
N ALA A 51 6.21 -8.33 0.45
CA ALA A 51 4.91 -7.99 1.04
C ALA A 51 4.57 -8.88 2.25
N GLU A 52 4.85 -10.17 2.17
CA GLU A 52 4.68 -11.14 3.28
C GLU A 52 5.60 -10.81 4.46
N LYS A 53 6.80 -10.30 4.19
CA LYS A 53 7.71 -9.76 5.20
C LYS A 53 7.29 -8.39 5.75
N GLY A 54 6.11 -7.90 5.41
CA GLY A 54 5.54 -6.66 5.95
C GLY A 54 5.96 -5.37 5.24
N HIS A 55 6.72 -5.42 4.14
CA HIS A 55 7.16 -4.20 3.45
C HIS A 55 5.98 -3.44 2.82
N LYS A 56 5.57 -2.32 3.40
CA LYS A 56 4.33 -1.61 3.03
C LYS A 56 4.24 -1.18 1.56
N LYS A 57 5.36 -0.76 0.94
CA LYS A 57 5.36 -0.38 -0.48
C LYS A 57 5.22 -1.60 -1.40
N ALA A 58 5.76 -2.77 -1.00
CA ALA A 58 5.56 -4.03 -1.72
C ALA A 58 4.11 -4.50 -1.62
N GLN A 59 3.50 -4.42 -0.45
CA GLN A 59 2.07 -4.71 -0.25
C GLN A 59 1.19 -3.84 -1.15
N TYR A 60 1.44 -2.54 -1.22
CA TYR A 60 0.72 -1.65 -2.12
C TYR A 60 0.90 -2.03 -3.60
N ARG A 61 2.16 -2.31 -4.05
CA ARG A 61 2.41 -2.71 -5.44
C ARG A 61 1.78 -4.06 -5.78
N LEU A 62 1.82 -5.02 -4.86
CA LEU A 62 1.15 -6.30 -5.03
C LEU A 62 -0.37 -6.14 -5.13
N GLY A 63 -0.96 -5.27 -4.31
CA GLY A 63 -2.36 -4.87 -4.45
C GLY A 63 -2.66 -4.33 -5.85
N ARG A 64 -1.78 -3.48 -6.39
CA ARG A 64 -1.91 -2.98 -7.77
C ARG A 64 -1.76 -4.07 -8.83
N CYS A 65 -0.93 -5.08 -8.59
CA CYS A 65 -0.82 -6.22 -9.50
C CYS A 65 -2.17 -6.95 -9.61
N TYR A 66 -2.82 -7.21 -8.49
CA TYR A 66 -4.15 -7.83 -8.47
C TYR A 66 -5.25 -6.91 -9.00
N ASP A 67 -5.19 -5.59 -8.76
CA ASP A 67 -6.16 -4.60 -9.25
C ASP A 67 -6.12 -4.41 -10.78
N LYS A 68 -4.99 -4.71 -11.43
CA LYS A 68 -4.76 -4.49 -12.86
C LYS A 68 -4.39 -5.75 -13.65
N GLY A 69 -4.37 -6.91 -13.02
CA GLY A 69 -3.93 -8.14 -13.68
C GLY A 69 -2.46 -8.13 -14.10
N HIS A 70 -1.60 -7.34 -13.44
CA HIS A 70 -0.20 -7.23 -13.79
C HIS A 70 0.61 -8.45 -13.29
N GLY A 71 0.84 -9.42 -14.17
CA GLY A 71 1.58 -10.66 -13.86
C GLY A 71 0.84 -11.63 -12.94
N VAL A 72 -0.43 -11.38 -12.68
CA VAL A 72 -1.38 -12.23 -11.95
C VAL A 72 -2.77 -12.05 -12.54
N THR A 73 -3.67 -13.00 -12.32
CA THR A 73 -5.09 -12.81 -12.63
C THR A 73 -5.66 -11.68 -11.78
N GLU A 74 -6.44 -10.79 -12.40
CA GLU A 74 -7.12 -9.70 -11.71
C GLU A 74 -8.02 -10.24 -10.60
N ASN A 75 -7.92 -9.64 -9.41
CA ASN A 75 -8.71 -10.02 -8.25
C ASN A 75 -8.85 -8.83 -7.29
N ASP A 76 -9.99 -8.19 -7.33
CA ASP A 76 -10.29 -7.00 -6.53
C ASP A 76 -10.29 -7.26 -5.02
N ALA A 77 -10.75 -8.45 -4.60
CA ALA A 77 -10.75 -8.81 -3.18
C ALA A 77 -9.32 -8.97 -2.64
N LEU A 78 -8.44 -9.62 -3.39
CA LEU A 78 -7.02 -9.71 -3.03
C LEU A 78 -6.33 -8.34 -3.09
N ALA A 79 -6.64 -7.52 -4.09
CA ALA A 79 -6.13 -6.15 -4.18
C ALA A 79 -6.50 -5.34 -2.93
N PHE A 80 -7.77 -5.39 -2.53
CA PHE A 80 -8.27 -4.73 -1.32
C PHE A 80 -7.54 -5.21 -0.07
N GLN A 81 -7.35 -6.52 0.11
CA GLN A 81 -6.63 -7.06 1.26
C GLN A 81 -5.18 -6.56 1.36
N TRP A 82 -4.46 -6.51 0.24
CA TRP A 82 -3.09 -6.01 0.19
C TRP A 82 -3.02 -4.50 0.43
N TYR A 83 -3.95 -3.73 -0.13
CA TYR A 83 -4.08 -2.30 0.17
C TYR A 83 -4.36 -2.07 1.65
N MET A 84 -5.22 -2.89 2.28
CA MET A 84 -5.53 -2.80 3.72
C MET A 84 -4.28 -3.02 4.57
N LYS A 85 -3.48 -4.06 4.28
CA LYS A 85 -2.21 -4.32 4.98
C LYS A 85 -1.25 -3.13 4.89
N SER A 86 -1.11 -2.56 3.70
CA SER A 86 -0.25 -1.39 3.45
C SER A 86 -0.76 -0.11 4.14
N ALA A 87 -2.07 0.13 4.09
CA ALA A 87 -2.72 1.31 4.66
C ALA A 87 -2.68 1.33 6.19
N LYS A 88 -2.76 0.16 6.84
CA LYS A 88 -2.56 0.00 8.28
C LYS A 88 -1.16 0.40 8.73
N GLN A 89 -0.17 0.36 7.84
CA GLN A 89 1.20 0.83 8.06
C GLN A 89 1.39 2.30 7.66
N ASP A 90 0.29 3.04 7.58
CA ASP A 90 0.28 4.47 7.26
C ASP A 90 0.91 4.82 5.90
N TYR A 91 0.59 4.04 4.86
CA TYR A 91 1.02 4.33 3.50
C TYR A 91 -0.09 5.08 2.73
N ALA A 92 0.10 6.38 2.49
CA ALA A 92 -0.91 7.29 1.92
C ALA A 92 -1.52 6.78 0.61
N LYS A 93 -0.70 6.24 -0.31
CA LYS A 93 -1.19 5.69 -1.59
C LYS A 93 -2.13 4.50 -1.41
N ALA A 94 -1.89 3.68 -0.39
CA ALA A 94 -2.78 2.55 -0.07
C ALA A 94 -4.07 3.03 0.62
N GLN A 95 -3.98 4.02 1.51
CA GLN A 95 -5.15 4.66 2.13
C GLN A 95 -6.07 5.27 1.07
N TYR A 96 -5.49 5.94 0.06
CA TYR A 96 -6.23 6.46 -1.08
C TYR A 96 -6.94 5.36 -1.89
N GLN A 97 -6.26 4.24 -2.17
CA GLN A 97 -6.90 3.12 -2.87
C GLN A 97 -8.04 2.49 -2.08
N LEU A 98 -7.91 2.38 -0.75
CA LEU A 98 -9.02 1.92 0.10
C LEU A 98 -10.22 2.86 0.02
N GLY A 99 -10.00 4.18 0.04
CA GLY A 99 -11.06 5.15 -0.15
C GLY A 99 -11.81 4.92 -1.46
N LYS A 100 -11.07 4.71 -2.56
CA LYS A 100 -11.64 4.36 -3.87
C LYS A 100 -12.39 3.03 -3.85
N SER A 101 -11.82 2.00 -3.21
CA SER A 101 -12.44 0.68 -3.11
C SER A 101 -13.78 0.74 -2.40
N TYR A 102 -13.86 1.42 -1.26
CA TYR A 102 -15.13 1.62 -0.54
C TYR A 102 -16.12 2.51 -1.30
N MET A 103 -15.64 3.52 -2.01
CA MET A 103 -16.51 4.40 -2.80
C MET A 103 -17.20 3.64 -3.95
N LYS A 104 -16.47 2.73 -4.60
CA LYS A 104 -16.93 1.98 -5.78
C LYS A 104 -17.47 0.58 -5.48
N GLY A 105 -17.30 0.06 -4.28
CA GLY A 105 -17.61 -1.34 -3.99
C GLY A 105 -16.62 -2.33 -4.64
N LYS A 106 -15.35 -1.91 -4.88
CA LYS A 106 -14.37 -2.71 -5.58
C LYS A 106 -13.58 -3.59 -4.59
N GLY A 107 -13.83 -4.90 -4.63
CA GLY A 107 -13.22 -5.89 -3.73
C GLY A 107 -13.76 -5.87 -2.29
N VAL A 108 -14.74 -5.02 -2.02
CA VAL A 108 -15.43 -4.87 -0.73
C VAL A 108 -16.81 -4.24 -0.99
N ALA A 109 -17.77 -4.43 -0.11
CA ALA A 109 -19.05 -3.73 -0.21
C ALA A 109 -18.85 -2.20 -0.13
N ALA A 110 -19.59 -1.46 -0.97
CA ALA A 110 -19.52 0.00 -0.98
C ALA A 110 -19.94 0.56 0.38
N ASP A 111 -19.18 1.55 0.87
CA ASP A 111 -19.42 2.20 2.17
C ASP A 111 -18.87 3.63 2.12
N GLN A 112 -19.77 4.58 1.96
CA GLN A 112 -19.41 6.00 1.82
C GLN A 112 -18.73 6.58 3.07
N LYS A 113 -19.11 6.11 4.26
CA LYS A 113 -18.49 6.58 5.52
C LYS A 113 -17.03 6.12 5.61
N LYS A 114 -16.77 4.84 5.28
CA LYS A 114 -15.41 4.31 5.23
C LYS A 114 -14.60 4.93 4.10
N ALA A 115 -15.20 5.15 2.93
CA ALA A 115 -14.55 5.87 1.82
C ALA A 115 -14.05 7.25 2.28
N THR A 116 -14.94 8.04 2.89
CA THR A 116 -14.62 9.38 3.42
C THR A 116 -13.51 9.31 4.46
N SER A 117 -13.59 8.39 5.41
CA SER A 117 -12.59 8.22 6.46
C SER A 117 -11.19 7.92 5.88
N TRP A 118 -11.10 6.96 4.96
CA TRP A 118 -9.82 6.60 4.34
C TRP A 118 -9.27 7.71 3.43
N LEU A 119 -10.12 8.41 2.67
CA LEU A 119 -9.69 9.55 1.84
C LEU A 119 -9.17 10.69 2.71
N LYS A 120 -9.87 11.06 3.79
CA LYS A 120 -9.39 12.08 4.74
C LYS A 120 -8.06 11.68 5.37
N LYS A 121 -7.90 10.40 5.74
CA LYS A 121 -6.63 9.89 6.27
C LYS A 121 -5.52 9.97 5.23
N ALA A 122 -5.79 9.61 3.97
CA ALA A 122 -4.82 9.67 2.89
C ALA A 122 -4.30 11.08 2.63
N VAL A 123 -5.19 12.08 2.57
CA VAL A 123 -4.78 13.48 2.27
C VAL A 123 -4.13 14.19 3.46
N LYS A 124 -4.41 13.76 4.69
CA LYS A 124 -3.77 14.26 5.91
C LYS A 124 -2.43 13.57 6.23
N ASN A 125 -2.09 12.53 5.48
CA ASN A 125 -0.87 11.77 5.72
C ASN A 125 0.38 12.64 5.51
N GLU A 126 1.26 12.73 6.52
CA GLU A 126 2.45 13.58 6.49
C GLU A 126 3.44 13.21 5.37
N LYS A 127 3.54 11.90 5.02
CA LYS A 127 4.52 11.37 4.06
C LYS A 127 4.00 11.22 2.63
N GLY A 128 2.86 11.79 2.29
CA GLY A 128 2.32 11.64 0.94
C GLY A 128 0.94 12.25 0.71
N GLY A 129 0.34 12.85 1.74
CA GLY A 129 -1.01 13.40 1.64
C GLY A 129 -1.10 14.58 0.69
N LYS A 130 -0.09 15.43 0.65
CA LYS A 130 -0.02 16.58 -0.29
C LYS A 130 -0.07 16.10 -1.74
N ASP A 131 0.70 15.06 -2.08
CA ASP A 131 0.72 14.48 -3.44
C ASP A 131 -0.62 13.85 -3.81
N ILE A 132 -1.26 13.16 -2.86
CA ILE A 132 -2.60 12.58 -3.05
C ILE A 132 -3.62 13.69 -3.29
N LEU A 133 -3.62 14.74 -2.48
CA LEU A 133 -4.55 15.85 -2.64
C LEU A 133 -4.33 16.60 -3.97
N ALA A 134 -3.07 16.84 -4.35
CA ALA A 134 -2.72 17.47 -5.62
C ALA A 134 -3.21 16.62 -6.80
N LYS A 135 -3.01 15.28 -6.72
CA LYS A 135 -3.52 14.35 -7.73
C LYS A 135 -5.04 14.43 -7.85
N ILE A 136 -5.78 14.34 -6.73
CA ILE A 136 -7.25 14.39 -6.75
C ILE A 136 -7.74 15.71 -7.36
N ARG A 137 -7.10 16.83 -7.00
CA ARG A 137 -7.45 18.15 -7.56
C ARG A 137 -7.21 18.24 -9.06
N LYS A 138 -6.07 17.70 -9.52
CA LYS A 138 -5.75 17.65 -10.94
C LYS A 138 -6.74 16.80 -11.71
N ASP A 139 -6.98 15.56 -11.26
CA ASP A 139 -7.92 14.64 -11.93
C ASP A 139 -9.33 15.24 -11.99
N ALA A 140 -9.79 15.92 -10.93
CA ALA A 140 -11.08 16.62 -10.91
C ALA A 140 -11.14 17.81 -11.88
N ALA A 141 -10.05 18.56 -12.02
CA ALA A 141 -9.94 19.65 -12.99
C ALA A 141 -9.95 19.12 -14.44
N ASP A 142 -9.36 17.95 -14.66
CA ASP A 142 -9.36 17.25 -15.95
C ASP A 142 -10.72 16.56 -16.27
N GLY A 143 -11.72 16.70 -15.38
CA GLY A 143 -13.09 16.24 -15.61
C GLY A 143 -13.43 14.88 -14.99
N ASP A 144 -12.52 14.26 -14.23
CA ASP A 144 -12.78 12.96 -13.56
C ASP A 144 -13.86 13.11 -12.47
N GLU A 145 -15.03 12.51 -12.69
CA GLU A 145 -16.19 12.58 -11.78
C GLU A 145 -15.91 11.89 -10.44
N ASP A 146 -15.13 10.81 -10.43
CA ASP A 146 -14.72 10.17 -9.17
C ASP A 146 -13.87 11.14 -8.34
N ALA A 147 -12.95 11.84 -8.98
CA ALA A 147 -12.10 12.82 -8.29
C ALA A 147 -12.91 14.02 -7.78
N LYS A 148 -13.91 14.50 -8.52
CA LYS A 148 -14.85 15.52 -8.05
C LYS A 148 -15.62 15.05 -6.81
N ALA A 149 -16.14 13.82 -6.85
CA ALA A 149 -16.82 13.20 -5.71
C ALA A 149 -15.87 13.07 -4.49
N MET A 150 -14.61 12.65 -4.70
CA MET A 150 -13.62 12.59 -3.64
C MET A 150 -13.34 13.95 -3.01
N LEU A 151 -13.22 15.02 -3.81
CA LEU A 151 -13.03 16.38 -3.28
C LEU A 151 -14.20 16.81 -2.40
N HIS A 152 -15.42 16.42 -2.77
CA HIS A 152 -16.61 16.69 -1.94
C HIS A 152 -16.53 15.96 -0.60
N LEU A 153 -16.08 14.70 -0.59
CA LEU A 153 -15.98 13.88 0.62
C LEU A 153 -14.88 14.32 1.59
N ILE A 154 -13.81 14.93 1.11
CA ILE A 154 -12.65 15.30 1.95
C ILE A 154 -12.70 16.74 2.47
N LYS A 155 -13.66 17.54 2.00
CA LYS A 155 -13.98 18.84 2.58
C LYS A 155 -14.53 18.67 4.00
#